data_972dfe8dcc422e4929f3dcf133ad849f
#
_entry.id   972dfe8dcc422e4929f3dcf133ad849f
#
_cell.length_a   1.000
_cell.length_b   1.000
_cell.length_c   1.000
_cell.angle_alpha   90.00
_cell.angle_beta   90.00
_cell.angle_gamma   90.00
#
_symmetry.space_group_name_H-M   'P 1'
#
loop_
_entity.id
_entity.type
_entity.pdbx_description
1 polymer ?
#
loop_
_entity_poly.entity_id
_entity_poly.type
_entity_poly.pdbx_seq_one_letter_code
_entity_poly.pdbx_strand_id
1 'polypeptide(L)'
;MQWDIRVGREQDFSEFVLREFAAKLMQLGIEPTEVLYTMYGHGPQMLTLGSVESLEKLQSILNSSGWKKLHEKLLTYVTNYHHKVVRDNGRNFQM
;
A
#
# COMPACT_ATOMS: atom_id res chain seq x y z
N MET A 1 4.58 -2.86 0.86
CA MET A 1 4.49 -1.54 0.20
C MET A 1 5.19 -0.50 1.05
N GLN A 2 6.04 0.26 0.44
CA GLN A 2 6.85 1.25 1.13
C GLN A 2 6.91 2.54 0.29
N TRP A 3 6.89 3.68 0.95
CA TRP A 3 6.96 4.97 0.28
C TRP A 3 7.34 6.09 1.25
N ASP A 4 7.74 7.23 0.68
CA ASP A 4 7.93 8.46 1.41
C ASP A 4 6.74 9.38 1.16
N ILE A 5 6.26 10.04 2.20
CA ILE A 5 5.14 10.98 2.08
C ILE A 5 5.67 12.32 1.57
N ARG A 6 5.03 12.89 0.53
CA ARG A 6 5.44 14.18 -0.02
C ARG A 6 5.33 15.29 1.02
N VAL A 7 6.32 16.15 1.06
CA VAL A 7 6.34 17.31 1.96
C VAL A 7 5.12 18.20 1.63
N GLY A 8 4.39 18.58 2.68
CA GLY A 8 3.18 19.38 2.55
C GLY A 8 1.91 18.60 2.23
N ARG A 9 2.01 17.28 2.06
CA ARG A 9 0.85 16.43 1.75
C ARG A 9 0.49 15.47 2.89
N GLU A 10 1.11 15.62 4.05
CA GLU A 10 0.97 14.67 5.15
C GLU A 10 -0.48 14.54 5.64
N GLN A 11 -1.17 15.67 5.79
CA GLN A 11 -2.56 15.65 6.25
C GLN A 11 -3.49 15.04 5.22
N ASP A 12 -3.35 15.43 3.96
CA ASP A 12 -4.16 14.88 2.86
C ASP A 12 -3.91 13.39 2.70
N PHE A 13 -2.66 12.97 2.83
CA PHE A 13 -2.28 11.55 2.78
C PHE A 13 -2.93 10.77 3.92
N SER A 14 -2.90 11.28 5.14
CA SER A 14 -3.52 10.63 6.29
C SER A 14 -5.02 10.43 6.09
N GLU A 15 -5.71 11.45 5.60
CA GLU A 15 -7.14 11.33 5.28
C GLU A 15 -7.39 10.29 4.20
N PHE A 16 -6.59 10.29 3.14
CA PHE A 16 -6.70 9.32 2.06
C PHE A 16 -6.54 7.88 2.56
N VAL A 17 -5.51 7.62 3.38
CA VAL A 17 -5.25 6.28 3.92
C VAL A 17 -6.40 5.81 4.80
N LEU A 18 -6.88 6.68 5.69
CA LEU A 18 -7.93 6.32 6.63
C LEU A 18 -9.28 6.12 5.97
N ARG A 19 -9.60 6.91 4.92
CA ARG A 19 -10.94 6.90 4.30
C ARG A 19 -11.04 6.05 3.06
N GLU A 20 -9.98 5.91 2.30
CA GLU A 20 -10.06 5.24 0.99
C GLU A 20 -9.10 4.07 0.83
N PHE A 21 -7.83 4.28 1.15
CA PHE A 21 -6.78 3.34 0.72
C PHE A 21 -6.97 1.96 1.35
N ALA A 22 -7.10 1.90 2.66
CA ALA A 22 -7.27 0.63 3.37
C ALA A 22 -8.55 -0.09 2.95
N ALA A 23 -9.66 0.66 2.85
CA ALA A 23 -10.94 0.08 2.46
C ALA A 23 -10.90 -0.48 1.04
N LYS A 24 -10.29 0.24 0.10
CA LYS A 24 -10.16 -0.23 -1.29
C LYS A 24 -9.21 -1.40 -1.43
N LEU A 25 -8.13 -1.43 -0.67
CA LEU A 25 -7.27 -2.62 -0.62
C LEU A 25 -8.05 -3.85 -0.19
N MET A 26 -8.86 -3.73 0.85
CA MET A 26 -9.70 -4.83 1.33
C MET A 26 -10.71 -5.27 0.28
N GLN A 27 -11.33 -4.34 -0.42
CA GLN A 27 -12.25 -4.64 -1.51
C GLN A 27 -11.57 -5.39 -2.65
N LEU A 28 -10.31 -5.09 -2.92
CA LEU A 28 -9.53 -5.78 -3.94
C LEU A 28 -9.06 -7.16 -3.51
N GLY A 29 -9.07 -7.43 -2.21
CA GLY A 29 -8.62 -8.71 -1.66
C GLY A 29 -7.25 -8.68 -1.00
N ILE A 30 -6.70 -7.50 -0.75
CA ILE A 30 -5.47 -7.32 0.01
C ILE A 30 -5.84 -6.90 1.42
N GLU A 31 -5.55 -7.76 2.41
CA GLU A 31 -5.83 -7.45 3.80
C GLU A 31 -4.63 -6.75 4.43
N PRO A 32 -4.75 -5.48 4.86
CA PRO A 32 -3.65 -4.82 5.56
C PRO A 32 -3.41 -5.50 6.90
N THR A 33 -2.17 -5.91 7.14
CA THR A 33 -1.79 -6.63 8.36
C THR A 33 -0.92 -5.82 9.29
N GLU A 34 -0.13 -4.89 8.75
CA GLU A 34 0.79 -4.09 9.55
C GLU A 34 1.08 -2.77 8.87
N VAL A 35 1.18 -1.71 9.65
CA VAL A 35 1.56 -0.38 9.19
C VAL A 35 2.63 0.16 10.13
N LEU A 36 3.78 0.53 9.56
CA LEU A 36 4.88 1.15 10.29
C LEU A 36 5.12 2.55 9.75
N TYR A 37 5.19 3.50 10.66
CA TYR A 37 5.40 4.90 10.33
C TYR A 37 6.69 5.36 10.98
N THR A 38 7.62 5.88 10.18
CA THR A 38 8.94 6.28 10.66
C THR A 38 9.25 7.69 10.18
N MET A 39 9.79 8.51 11.08
CA MET A 39 10.28 9.85 10.75
C MET A 39 11.79 9.79 10.53
N TYR A 40 12.21 10.23 9.35
CA TYR A 40 13.63 10.40 9.02
C TYR A 40 13.95 11.88 8.83
N GLY A 41 15.23 12.21 8.71
CA GLY A 41 15.68 13.56 8.44
C GLY A 41 15.12 14.17 7.16
N HIS A 42 14.63 13.36 6.23
CA HIS A 42 14.03 13.77 4.96
C HIS A 42 12.51 13.81 5.00
N GLY A 43 11.89 13.44 6.10
CA GLY A 43 10.45 13.42 6.25
C GLY A 43 9.91 12.04 6.64
N PRO A 44 8.57 11.90 6.69
CA PRO A 44 7.96 10.65 7.11
C PRO A 44 8.00 9.59 6.03
N GLN A 45 8.26 8.35 6.46
CA GLN A 45 8.23 7.16 5.62
C GLN A 45 7.21 6.18 6.18
N MET A 46 6.50 5.49 5.29
CA MET A 46 5.50 4.52 5.68
C MET A 46 5.78 3.16 5.04
N LEU A 47 5.67 2.12 5.83
CA LEU A 47 5.72 0.73 5.40
C LEU A 47 4.39 0.07 5.74
N THR A 48 3.75 -0.52 4.74
CA THR A 48 2.47 -1.22 4.90
C THR A 48 2.63 -2.64 4.38
N LEU A 49 2.19 -3.61 5.17
CA LEU A 49 2.14 -5.01 4.76
C LEU A 49 0.70 -5.40 4.47
N GLY A 50 0.50 -6.07 3.35
CA GLY A 50 -0.80 -6.60 2.98
C GLY A 50 -0.70 -8.10 2.71
N SER A 51 -1.70 -8.86 3.16
CA SER A 51 -1.77 -10.30 2.98
C SER A 51 -2.76 -10.65 1.87
N VAL A 52 -2.38 -11.58 1.00
CA VAL A 52 -3.21 -12.08 -0.11
C VAL A 52 -3.17 -13.61 -0.11
N GLU A 53 -4.30 -14.25 -0.39
CA GLU A 53 -4.45 -15.70 -0.31
C GLU A 53 -3.56 -16.48 -1.30
N SER A 54 -3.34 -15.95 -2.49
CA SER A 54 -2.56 -16.64 -3.51
C SER A 54 -1.83 -15.68 -4.43
N LEU A 55 -0.77 -16.17 -5.07
CA LEU A 55 -0.01 -15.39 -6.04
C LEU A 55 -0.86 -15.05 -7.27
N GLU A 56 -1.68 -15.97 -7.71
CA GLU A 56 -2.59 -15.76 -8.86
C GLU A 56 -3.57 -14.61 -8.56
N LYS A 57 -4.15 -14.61 -7.37
CA LYS A 57 -5.06 -13.56 -6.93
C LYS A 57 -4.34 -12.21 -6.88
N LEU A 58 -3.12 -12.19 -6.34
CA LEU A 58 -2.31 -10.97 -6.26
C LEU A 58 -2.00 -10.42 -7.66
N GLN A 59 -1.58 -11.27 -8.59
CA GLN A 59 -1.31 -10.84 -9.96
C GLN A 59 -2.56 -10.28 -10.64
N SER A 60 -3.71 -10.92 -10.42
CA SER A 60 -4.98 -10.43 -10.93
C SER A 60 -5.33 -9.05 -10.36
N ILE A 61 -5.12 -8.85 -9.06
CA ILE A 61 -5.35 -7.57 -8.41
C ILE A 61 -4.44 -6.49 -9.01
N LEU A 62 -3.15 -6.77 -9.13
CA LEU A 62 -2.18 -5.80 -9.66
C LEU A 62 -2.45 -5.41 -11.12
N ASN A 63 -3.10 -6.27 -11.87
CA ASN A 63 -3.50 -5.98 -13.25
C ASN A 63 -4.90 -5.35 -13.36
N SER A 64 -5.63 -5.23 -12.26
CA SER A 64 -6.98 -4.68 -12.28
C SER A 64 -6.99 -3.17 -12.42
N SER A 65 -8.05 -2.64 -13.00
CA SER A 65 -8.25 -1.19 -13.11
C SER A 65 -8.43 -0.54 -11.74
N GLY A 66 -9.03 -1.26 -10.79
CA GLY A 66 -9.20 -0.78 -9.42
C GLY A 66 -7.88 -0.50 -8.73
N TRP A 67 -6.92 -1.43 -8.84
CA TRP A 67 -5.58 -1.22 -8.30
C TRP A 67 -4.85 -0.08 -8.99
N LYS A 68 -4.92 -0.04 -10.33
CA LYS A 68 -4.23 1.01 -11.10
C LYS A 68 -4.71 2.41 -10.71
N LYS A 69 -6.02 2.60 -10.57
CA LYS A 69 -6.59 3.87 -10.14
C LYS A 69 -6.18 4.24 -8.72
N LEU A 70 -6.22 3.27 -7.81
CA LEU A 70 -5.82 3.48 -6.43
C LEU A 70 -4.33 3.83 -6.34
N HIS A 71 -3.49 3.12 -7.08
CA HIS A 71 -2.06 3.36 -7.13
C HIS A 71 -1.74 4.75 -7.68
N GLU A 72 -2.38 5.16 -8.75
CA GLU A 72 -2.21 6.51 -9.31
C GLU A 72 -2.56 7.59 -8.29
N LYS A 73 -3.67 7.40 -7.57
CA LYS A 73 -4.07 8.35 -6.54
C LYS A 73 -3.06 8.40 -5.39
N LEU A 74 -2.57 7.23 -4.97
CA LEU A 74 -1.51 7.17 -3.96
C LEU A 74 -0.28 7.96 -4.38
N LEU A 75 0.15 7.85 -5.63
CA LEU A 75 1.34 8.53 -6.14
C LEU A 75 1.23 10.06 -6.14
N THR A 76 0.02 10.62 -6.00
CA THR A 76 -0.13 12.07 -5.84
C THR A 76 0.30 12.55 -4.46
N TYR A 77 0.35 11.66 -3.48
CA TYR A 77 0.71 11.99 -2.09
C TYR A 77 2.09 11.51 -1.69
N VAL A 78 2.67 10.57 -2.43
CA VAL A 78 3.91 9.89 -2.03
C VAL A 78 4.94 9.87 -3.14
N THR A 79 6.21 9.63 -2.74
CA THR A 79 7.34 9.41 -3.65
C THR A 79 8.04 8.11 -3.27
N ASN A 80 8.90 7.63 -4.15
CA ASN A 80 9.72 6.43 -3.89
C ASN A 80 8.89 5.21 -3.52
N TYR A 81 7.71 5.08 -4.15
CA TYR A 81 6.88 3.89 -3.95
C TYR A 81 7.57 2.66 -4.51
N HIS A 82 7.59 1.61 -3.71
CA HIS A 82 7.97 0.29 -4.19
C HIS A 82 7.30 -0.77 -3.32
N HIS A 83 7.18 -1.96 -3.90
CA HIS A 83 6.66 -3.11 -3.18
C HIS A 83 7.46 -4.34 -3.54
N LYS A 84 7.38 -5.33 -2.67
CA LYS A 84 8.00 -6.62 -2.85
C LYS A 84 6.99 -7.69 -2.43
N VAL A 85 6.84 -8.72 -3.24
CA VAL A 85 5.96 -9.83 -2.93
C VAL A 85 6.78 -10.93 -2.30
N VAL A 86 6.38 -11.36 -1.10
CA VAL A 86 7.04 -12.46 -0.39
C VAL A 86 6.00 -13.47 0.06
N ARG A 87 6.40 -14.73 0.16
CA ARG A 87 5.55 -15.79 0.67
C ARG A 87 5.55 -15.76 2.19
N ASP A 88 4.34 -15.74 2.78
CA ASP A 88 4.16 -15.69 4.23
C ASP A 88 3.76 -17.07 4.73
N ASN A 89 4.57 -17.65 5.63
CA ASN A 89 4.30 -18.93 6.31
C ASN A 89 3.81 -20.05 5.39
N GLY A 90 4.16 -20.03 4.13
CA GLY A 90 3.87 -21.09 3.18
C GLY A 90 2.47 -21.10 2.58
N ARG A 91 1.56 -20.22 3.00
CA ARG A 91 0.18 -20.22 2.50
C ARG A 91 -0.23 -18.93 1.81
N ASN A 92 0.10 -17.80 2.41
CA ASN A 92 -0.30 -16.49 1.91
C ASN A 92 0.90 -15.73 1.35
N PHE A 93 0.63 -14.73 0.54
CA PHE A 93 1.64 -13.82 0.03
C PHE A 93 1.48 -12.45 0.66
N GLN A 94 2.60 -11.79 0.91
CA GLN A 94 2.63 -10.41 1.43
C GLN A 94 3.20 -9.46 0.39
N MET A 95 2.69 -8.28 0.43
CA MET A 95 3.09 -7.22 -0.47
C MET A 95 3.49 -5.96 0.28
#